data_3327f964fc74a2d2740491c66f4b2756
#
_entry.id   3327f964fc74a2d2740491c66f4b2756
#
_cell.length_a   1.000
_cell.length_b   1.000
_cell.length_c   1.000
_cell.angle_alpha   90.00
_cell.angle_beta   90.00
_cell.angle_gamma   90.00
#
_symmetry.space_group_name_H-M   'P 1'
#
loop_
_entity.id
_entity.type
_entity.pdbx_description
1 polymer ?
#
loop_
_entity_poly.entity_id
_entity_poly.type
_entity_poly.pdbx_seq_one_letter_code
_entity_poly.pdbx_strand_id
1 'polypeptide(L)'
;QGSLFDSIKNYNINNQLWLDGGHNEAASIQLKKSLRFINKKNLHIIYGSLKNKDHISFLKNLKPMASSICLIEIENQPSSLLKEVAISDAKKVGWKKVYGANDIRDAIKNICMKNMGGESHVSILICGSLYLAGQALEENGVSI
;
A
#
# COMPACT_ATOMS: atom_id res chain seq x y z
N GLN A 1 1.36 -10.52 -16.47
CA GLN A 1 1.89 -9.77 -15.37
C GLN A 1 2.39 -8.43 -15.88
N GLY A 2 2.82 -7.53 -15.09
CA GLY A 2 3.32 -6.24 -15.51
C GLY A 2 4.64 -5.92 -14.85
N SER A 3 5.16 -4.74 -15.13
CA SER A 3 6.48 -4.34 -14.65
C SER A 3 6.56 -4.25 -13.12
N LEU A 4 5.48 -3.89 -12.45
CA LEU A 4 5.45 -3.88 -10.97
C LEU A 4 5.53 -5.30 -10.42
N PHE A 5 4.80 -6.23 -11.01
CA PHE A 5 4.86 -7.63 -10.62
C PHE A 5 6.26 -8.20 -10.86
N ASP A 6 6.89 -7.85 -11.99
CA ASP A 6 8.24 -8.27 -12.31
C ASP A 6 9.25 -7.71 -11.29
N SER A 7 9.03 -6.48 -10.82
CA SER A 7 9.86 -5.90 -9.76
C SER A 7 9.82 -6.73 -8.49
N ILE A 8 8.64 -7.26 -8.15
CA ILE A 8 8.47 -8.13 -6.98
C ILE A 8 9.18 -9.46 -7.22
N LYS A 9 9.00 -10.07 -8.38
CA LYS A 9 9.62 -11.37 -8.72
C LYS A 9 11.14 -11.34 -8.62
N ASN A 10 11.77 -10.21 -8.93
CA ASN A 10 13.21 -10.05 -8.86
C ASN A 10 13.80 -10.25 -7.46
N TYR A 11 12.97 -10.22 -6.43
CA TYR A 11 13.40 -10.44 -5.05
C TYR A 11 13.25 -11.90 -4.60
N ASN A 12 12.89 -12.78 -5.53
CA ASN A 12 12.87 -14.23 -5.33
C ASN A 12 12.02 -14.66 -4.14
N ILE A 13 10.89 -14.00 -3.96
CA ILE A 13 9.89 -14.33 -2.95
C ILE A 13 8.55 -14.60 -3.63
N ASN A 14 7.71 -15.39 -2.96
CA ASN A 14 6.41 -15.77 -3.49
C ASN A 14 5.41 -14.64 -3.23
N ASN A 15 4.99 -13.92 -4.28
CA ASN A 15 4.37 -12.61 -4.14
C ASN A 15 3.01 -12.50 -4.76
N GLN A 16 2.20 -11.62 -4.17
CA GLN A 16 0.91 -11.19 -4.69
C GLN A 16 0.82 -9.68 -4.64
N LEU A 17 0.23 -9.08 -5.65
CA LEU A 17 0.02 -7.64 -5.74
C LEU A 17 -1.46 -7.35 -5.94
N TRP A 18 -2.01 -6.54 -5.06
CA TRP A 18 -3.42 -6.15 -5.07
C TRP A 18 -3.56 -4.64 -5.22
N LEU A 19 -4.56 -4.20 -5.98
CA LEU A 19 -4.86 -2.78 -6.17
C LEU A 19 -6.29 -2.50 -5.74
N ASP A 20 -6.50 -1.36 -5.07
CA ASP A 20 -7.83 -0.89 -4.76
C ASP A 20 -7.90 0.63 -4.77
N GLY A 21 -8.87 1.18 -5.48
CA GLY A 21 -9.09 2.62 -5.58
C GLY A 21 -9.96 3.21 -4.49
N GLY A 22 -10.37 2.42 -3.50
CA GLY A 22 -11.18 2.90 -2.39
C GLY A 22 -10.46 3.93 -1.53
N HIS A 23 -11.23 4.88 -0.99
CA HIS A 23 -10.65 6.01 -0.27
C HIS A 23 -11.48 6.46 0.94
N ASN A 24 -12.47 5.70 1.34
CA ASN A 24 -13.31 6.04 2.49
C ASN A 24 -13.41 4.86 3.45
N GLU A 25 -14.08 5.09 4.58
CA GLU A 25 -14.23 4.08 5.62
C GLU A 25 -14.92 2.82 5.11
N ALA A 26 -15.98 2.97 4.31
CA ALA A 26 -16.71 1.82 3.76
C ALA A 26 -15.81 0.96 2.88
N ALA A 27 -14.94 1.58 2.07
CA ALA A 27 -13.98 0.88 1.23
C ALA A 27 -12.97 0.10 2.08
N SER A 28 -12.48 0.68 3.18
CA SER A 28 -11.53 0.00 4.05
C SER A 28 -12.15 -1.22 4.74
N ILE A 29 -13.42 -1.13 5.11
CA ILE A 29 -14.14 -2.26 5.69
C ILE A 29 -14.29 -3.39 4.68
N GLN A 30 -14.61 -3.04 3.42
CA GLN A 30 -14.72 -4.02 2.33
C GLN A 30 -13.37 -4.71 2.03
N LEU A 31 -12.29 -3.94 2.01
CA LEU A 31 -10.94 -4.48 1.84
C LEU A 31 -10.60 -5.50 2.92
N LYS A 32 -10.91 -5.16 4.16
CA LYS A 32 -10.67 -6.04 5.29
C LYS A 32 -11.38 -7.38 5.11
N LYS A 33 -12.62 -7.36 4.62
CA LYS A 33 -13.38 -8.58 4.32
C LYS A 33 -12.78 -9.34 3.14
N SER A 34 -12.44 -8.64 2.08
CA SER A 34 -11.96 -9.25 0.82
C SER A 34 -10.60 -9.93 0.98
N LEU A 35 -9.74 -9.37 1.82
CA LEU A 35 -8.37 -9.86 2.00
C LEU A 35 -8.14 -10.62 3.29
N ARG A 36 -9.21 -11.00 3.98
CA ARG A 36 -9.11 -11.72 5.27
C ARG A 36 -8.41 -13.07 5.17
N PHE A 37 -8.33 -13.65 3.97
CA PHE A 37 -7.65 -14.92 3.73
C PHE A 37 -6.12 -14.78 3.74
N ILE A 38 -5.60 -13.56 3.65
CA ILE A 38 -4.15 -13.32 3.67
C ILE A 38 -3.68 -13.21 5.12
N ASN A 39 -2.63 -13.95 5.46
CA ASN A 39 -2.06 -13.88 6.79
C ASN A 39 -1.54 -12.47 7.05
N LYS A 40 -1.92 -11.89 8.18
CA LYS A 40 -1.54 -10.54 8.58
C LYS A 40 -0.04 -10.28 8.45
N LYS A 41 0.80 -11.22 8.86
CA LYS A 41 2.26 -11.05 8.83
C LYS A 41 2.82 -10.97 7.40
N ASN A 42 2.06 -11.40 6.42
CA ASN A 42 2.48 -11.42 5.02
C ASN A 42 1.95 -10.22 4.23
N LEU A 43 0.99 -9.48 4.77
CA LEU A 43 0.38 -8.36 4.05
C LEU A 43 1.05 -7.05 4.42
N HIS A 44 1.46 -6.32 3.40
CA HIS A 44 2.09 -5.01 3.51
C HIS A 44 1.30 -4.02 2.66
N ILE A 45 1.06 -2.83 3.17
CA ILE A 45 0.23 -1.84 2.51
C ILE A 45 1.08 -0.69 1.99
N ILE A 46 0.82 -0.27 0.76
CA ILE A 46 1.32 0.97 0.18
C ILE A 46 0.11 1.90 0.08
N TYR A 47 0.19 3.04 0.74
CA TYR A 47 -0.94 3.94 0.88
C TYR A 47 -0.59 5.35 0.42
N GLY A 48 -1.43 5.92 -0.44
CA GLY A 48 -1.39 7.32 -0.82
C GLY A 48 -2.81 7.83 -1.00
N SER A 49 -3.08 9.05 -0.53
CA SER A 49 -4.43 9.59 -0.46
C SER A 49 -4.45 11.08 -0.76
N LEU A 50 -5.63 11.60 -1.07
CA LEU A 50 -5.85 13.04 -1.16
C LEU A 50 -6.13 13.62 0.23
N LYS A 51 -5.76 14.89 0.43
CA LYS A 51 -5.91 15.59 1.73
C LYS A 51 -7.33 15.61 2.25
N ASN A 52 -8.32 15.68 1.35
CA ASN A 52 -9.72 15.85 1.71
C ASN A 52 -10.46 14.53 1.95
N LYS A 53 -9.74 13.43 2.09
CA LYS A 53 -10.33 12.12 2.37
C LYS A 53 -10.16 11.78 3.85
N ASP A 54 -11.01 10.88 4.33
CA ASP A 54 -10.94 10.40 5.72
C ASP A 54 -9.85 9.34 5.84
N HIS A 55 -8.59 9.79 5.75
CA HIS A 55 -7.46 8.88 5.81
C HIS A 55 -7.26 8.27 7.20
N ILE A 56 -7.66 8.98 8.25
CA ILE A 56 -7.51 8.49 9.64
C ILE A 56 -8.32 7.21 9.84
N SER A 57 -9.61 7.25 9.49
CA SER A 57 -10.47 6.05 9.61
C SER A 57 -9.99 4.92 8.72
N PHE A 58 -9.52 5.25 7.51
CA PHE A 58 -9.00 4.26 6.58
C PHE A 58 -7.78 3.55 7.16
N LEU A 59 -6.80 4.31 7.65
CA LEU A 59 -5.57 3.77 8.26
C LEU A 59 -5.88 2.93 9.49
N LYS A 60 -6.81 3.38 10.31
CA LYS A 60 -7.23 2.67 11.52
C LYS A 60 -7.87 1.33 11.18
N ASN A 61 -8.73 1.30 10.16
CA ASN A 61 -9.43 0.08 9.78
C ASN A 61 -8.51 -0.95 9.11
N LEU A 62 -7.46 -0.51 8.43
CA LEU A 62 -6.50 -1.41 7.80
C LEU A 62 -5.49 -2.01 8.78
N LYS A 63 -5.27 -1.36 9.91
CA LYS A 63 -4.24 -1.77 10.88
C LYS A 63 -4.33 -3.24 11.29
N PRO A 64 -5.50 -3.81 11.58
CA PRO A 64 -5.57 -5.20 12.03
C PRO A 64 -5.23 -6.23 10.95
N MET A 65 -5.22 -5.84 9.67
CA MET A 65 -5.08 -6.80 8.59
C MET A 65 -3.68 -6.91 8.00
N ALA A 66 -2.77 -6.00 8.37
CA ALA A 66 -1.46 -5.95 7.73
C ALA A 66 -0.33 -5.76 8.74
N SER A 67 0.88 -6.14 8.35
CA SER A 67 2.04 -6.06 9.23
C SER A 67 2.78 -4.74 9.11
N SER A 68 2.71 -4.06 7.97
CA SER A 68 3.39 -2.78 7.77
C SER A 68 2.62 -1.88 6.82
N ILE A 69 2.92 -0.59 6.89
CA ILE A 69 2.38 0.40 5.97
C ILE A 69 3.50 1.30 5.46
N CYS A 70 3.50 1.54 4.16
CA CYS A 70 4.43 2.45 3.51
C CYS A 70 3.61 3.59 2.91
N LEU A 71 3.92 4.82 3.30
CA LEU A 71 3.19 6.01 2.89
C LEU A 71 3.92 6.67 1.75
N ILE A 72 3.18 6.99 0.69
CA ILE A 72 3.72 7.71 -0.46
C ILE A 72 2.80 8.86 -0.84
N GLU A 73 3.32 9.78 -1.65
CA GLU A 73 2.51 10.83 -2.23
C GLU A 73 2.06 10.42 -3.63
N ILE A 74 0.92 10.94 -4.06
CA ILE A 74 0.40 10.69 -5.39
C ILE A 74 1.04 11.69 -6.35
N GLU A 75 1.73 11.18 -7.37
CA GLU A 75 2.40 12.02 -8.36
C GLU A 75 1.40 12.90 -9.11
N ASN A 76 1.82 14.13 -9.41
CA ASN A 76 1.05 15.08 -10.20
C ASN A 76 -0.31 15.44 -9.60
N GLN A 77 -0.48 15.29 -8.29
CA GLN A 77 -1.70 15.65 -7.59
C GLN A 77 -1.37 16.66 -6.48
N PRO A 78 -1.63 17.96 -6.71
CA PRO A 78 -1.37 18.98 -5.69
C PRO A 78 -2.15 18.75 -4.39
N SER A 79 -3.27 18.04 -4.48
CA SER A 79 -4.09 17.71 -3.30
C SER A 79 -3.67 16.43 -2.61
N SER A 80 -2.53 15.85 -2.98
CA SER A 80 -2.03 14.66 -2.32
C SER A 80 -1.70 14.95 -0.85
N LEU A 81 -2.08 14.04 0.02
CA LEU A 81 -1.70 14.09 1.43
C LEU A 81 -0.18 13.95 1.52
N LEU A 82 0.45 14.87 2.26
CA LEU A 82 1.90 14.82 2.42
C LEU A 82 2.33 13.57 3.16
N LYS A 83 3.41 12.98 2.69
CA LYS A 83 3.95 11.74 3.23
C LYS A 83 4.23 11.84 4.73
N GLU A 84 4.82 12.95 5.17
CA GLU A 84 5.15 13.17 6.57
C GLU A 84 3.90 13.23 7.45
N VAL A 85 2.83 13.84 6.95
CA VAL A 85 1.55 13.90 7.66
C VAL A 85 0.94 12.49 7.76
N ALA A 86 0.95 11.76 6.67
CA ALA A 86 0.41 10.39 6.65
C ALA A 86 1.19 9.47 7.59
N ILE A 87 2.50 9.58 7.63
CA ILE A 87 3.35 8.81 8.55
C ILE A 87 2.98 9.13 10.00
N SER A 88 2.88 10.41 10.33
CA SER A 88 2.50 10.84 11.68
C SER A 88 1.13 10.29 12.08
N ASP A 89 0.16 10.37 11.17
CA ASP A 89 -1.20 9.90 11.45
C ASP A 89 -1.25 8.38 11.59
N ALA A 90 -0.50 7.64 10.77
CA ALA A 90 -0.42 6.19 10.90
C ALA A 90 0.12 5.78 12.25
N LYS A 91 1.16 6.45 12.73
CA LYS A 91 1.72 6.19 14.07
C LYS A 91 0.70 6.50 15.17
N LYS A 92 -0.04 7.61 15.02
CA LYS A 92 -1.05 8.00 16.01
C LYS A 92 -2.18 6.99 16.15
N VAL A 93 -2.59 6.35 15.04
CA VAL A 93 -3.63 5.32 15.10
C VAL A 93 -3.10 3.95 15.50
N GLY A 94 -1.81 3.84 15.76
CA GLY A 94 -1.21 2.65 16.37
C GLY A 94 -0.45 1.72 15.44
N TRP A 95 -0.19 2.10 14.19
CA TRP A 95 0.69 1.33 13.32
C TRP A 95 2.09 1.30 13.91
N LYS A 96 2.70 0.12 13.99
CA LYS A 96 4.04 -0.04 14.56
C LYS A 96 5.14 0.01 13.51
N LYS A 97 4.91 -0.61 12.35
CA LYS A 97 5.88 -0.64 11.25
C LYS A 97 5.43 0.33 10.18
N VAL A 98 5.92 1.56 10.26
CA VAL A 98 5.53 2.67 9.41
C VAL A 98 6.74 3.17 8.64
N TYR A 99 6.62 3.24 7.33
CA TYR A 99 7.71 3.65 6.44
C TYR A 99 7.22 4.69 5.45
N GLY A 100 8.15 5.41 4.85
CA GLY A 100 7.88 6.28 3.72
C GLY A 100 8.70 5.87 2.52
N ALA A 101 8.23 6.17 1.33
CA ALA A 101 8.95 5.94 0.09
C ALA A 101 8.69 7.06 -0.91
N ASN A 102 9.50 7.13 -1.95
CA ASN A 102 9.41 8.19 -2.94
C ASN A 102 8.29 7.95 -3.95
N ASP A 103 8.03 6.68 -4.27
CA ASP A 103 7.01 6.28 -5.22
C ASP A 103 6.64 4.81 -5.00
N ILE A 104 5.76 4.29 -5.86
CA ILE A 104 5.30 2.91 -5.76
C ILE A 104 6.44 1.92 -5.90
N ARG A 105 7.35 2.11 -6.88
CA ARG A 105 8.46 1.19 -7.10
C ARG A 105 9.43 1.18 -5.92
N ASP A 106 9.72 2.34 -5.37
CA ASP A 106 10.57 2.46 -4.19
C ASP A 106 9.92 1.77 -2.98
N ALA A 107 8.61 1.92 -2.81
CA ALA A 107 7.87 1.26 -1.75
C ALA A 107 7.93 -0.26 -1.89
N ILE A 108 7.68 -0.79 -3.08
CA ILE A 108 7.76 -2.23 -3.34
C ILE A 108 9.16 -2.75 -3.05
N LYS A 109 10.19 -2.07 -3.54
CA LYS A 109 11.58 -2.43 -3.29
C LYS A 109 11.86 -2.52 -1.79
N ASN A 110 11.47 -1.51 -1.03
CA ASN A 110 11.72 -1.46 0.41
C ASN A 110 10.99 -2.59 1.15
N ILE A 111 9.75 -2.87 0.79
CA ILE A 111 8.99 -3.97 1.40
C ILE A 111 9.66 -5.30 1.10
N CYS A 112 10.02 -5.54 -0.15
CA CYS A 112 10.63 -6.80 -0.56
C CYS A 112 11.99 -7.01 0.11
N MET A 113 12.82 -5.98 0.18
CA MET A 113 14.14 -6.09 0.79
C MET A 113 14.07 -6.38 2.29
N LYS A 114 13.10 -5.79 2.99
CA LYS A 114 12.91 -6.05 4.41
C LYS A 114 12.41 -7.46 4.72
N ASN A 115 11.87 -8.15 3.73
CA ASN A 115 11.28 -9.48 3.89
C ASN A 115 12.05 -10.57 3.16
N MET A 116 13.24 -10.28 2.68
CA MET A 116 14.12 -11.27 2.06
C MET A 116 14.72 -12.21 3.11
N GLY A 117 15.05 -13.41 2.68
CA GLY A 117 15.81 -14.36 3.49
C GLY A 117 14.95 -15.34 4.29
N GLY A 118 13.64 -15.37 4.08
CA GLY A 118 12.76 -16.32 4.74
C GLY A 118 11.89 -17.06 3.74
N GLU A 119 11.08 -17.99 4.22
CA GLU A 119 10.03 -18.66 3.44
C GLU A 119 8.79 -17.77 3.36
N SER A 120 8.98 -16.48 3.45
CA SER A 120 7.88 -15.53 3.56
C SER A 120 7.21 -15.31 2.22
N HIS A 121 5.90 -15.36 2.24
CA HIS A 121 5.11 -14.78 1.17
C HIS A 121 4.99 -13.28 1.43
N VAL A 122 5.11 -12.49 0.37
CA VAL A 122 4.84 -11.07 0.45
C VAL A 122 3.60 -10.77 -0.38
N SER A 123 2.58 -10.27 0.29
CA SER A 123 1.39 -9.74 -0.36
C SER A 123 1.38 -8.23 -0.18
N ILE A 124 1.18 -7.49 -1.25
CA ILE A 124 1.21 -6.03 -1.23
C ILE A 124 -0.14 -5.52 -1.70
N LEU A 125 -0.74 -4.65 -0.90
CA LEU A 125 -1.96 -3.93 -1.26
C LEU A 125 -1.61 -2.46 -1.48
N ILE A 126 -1.90 -1.96 -2.67
CA ILE A 126 -1.76 -0.55 -3.01
C ILE A 126 -3.16 0.06 -2.98
N CYS A 127 -3.37 1.04 -2.13
CA CYS A 127 -4.72 1.59 -1.91
C CYS A 127 -4.67 3.04 -1.42
N GLY A 128 -5.85 3.63 -1.27
CA GLY A 128 -6.06 4.96 -0.71
C GLY A 128 -6.63 5.96 -1.70
N SER A 129 -6.53 5.71 -3.01
CA SER A 129 -6.97 6.65 -4.03
C SER A 129 -7.12 5.99 -5.39
N LEU A 130 -8.12 6.41 -6.16
CA LEU A 130 -8.25 6.05 -7.57
C LEU A 130 -7.05 6.52 -8.39
N TYR A 131 -6.50 7.70 -8.06
CA TYR A 131 -5.32 8.24 -8.74
C TYR A 131 -4.11 7.35 -8.52
N LEU A 132 -3.92 6.88 -7.30
CA LEU A 132 -2.80 5.99 -6.98
C LEU A 132 -2.97 4.64 -7.68
N ALA A 133 -4.18 4.08 -7.66
CA ALA A 133 -4.46 2.83 -8.38
C ALA A 133 -4.19 3.00 -9.87
N GLY A 134 -4.57 4.14 -10.44
CA GLY A 134 -4.28 4.46 -11.84
C GLY A 134 -2.78 4.51 -12.13
N GLN A 135 -2.01 5.15 -11.27
CA GLN A 135 -0.55 5.19 -11.42
C GLN A 135 0.06 3.79 -11.37
N ALA A 136 -0.42 2.96 -10.45
CA ALA A 136 0.06 1.58 -10.34
C ALA A 136 -0.23 0.80 -11.62
N LEU A 137 -1.41 0.95 -12.20
CA LEU A 137 -1.75 0.30 -13.46
C LEU A 137 -0.88 0.77 -14.62
N GLU A 138 -0.62 2.08 -14.72
CA GLU A 138 0.27 2.63 -15.75
C GLU A 138 1.69 2.09 -15.61
N GLU A 139 2.24 2.10 -14.41
CA GLU A 139 3.58 1.57 -14.15
C GLU A 139 3.66 0.08 -14.40
N ASN A 140 2.55 -0.63 -14.27
CA ASN A 140 2.47 -2.05 -14.56
C ASN A 140 2.21 -2.35 -16.05
N GLY A 141 2.15 -1.31 -16.89
CA GLY A 141 2.00 -1.46 -18.32
C GLY A 141 0.55 -1.61 -18.80
N VAL A 142 -0.42 -1.26 -17.98
CA VAL A 142 -1.85 -1.32 -18.32
C VAL A 142 -2.35 0.08 -18.62
N SER A 143 -2.99 0.24 -19.79
CA SER A 143 -3.66 1.49 -20.15
C SER A 143 -4.97 1.61 -19.37
N ILE A 144 -5.27 2.84 -19.00
CA ILE A 144 -6.50 3.15 -18.27
C ILE A 144 -7.51 3.78 -19.21
#